data_1adabb79c0293d4956b9677edafa4faa
#
_entry.id   1adabb79c0293d4956b9677edafa4faa
#
_cell.length_a   1.000
_cell.length_b   1.000
_cell.length_c   1.000
_cell.angle_alpha   90.00
_cell.angle_beta   90.00
_cell.angle_gamma   90.00
#
_symmetry.space_group_name_H-M   'P 1'
#
loop_
_entity.id
_entity.type
_entity.pdbx_description
1 polymer ?
#
loop_
_entity_poly.entity_id
_entity_poly.type
_entity_poly.pdbx_seq_one_letter_code
_entity_poly.pdbx_strand_id
1 'polypeptide(L)'
;MKNERKFIPIIVVISIVGAIAGSVLAAGSTFGTITVSPSEPAALSTVTISVPISGETPSDVRVTVEECNGKTGVCYPDIQNVSMPLISSGIYRTDVTLKHADATYITCQVVAKISGTWEPSVKKNVNLSVNSNGNNGNDNNIPGFGVIVLVIAIGVSLIVMSRKRAK
;
A
#
# COMPACT_ATOMS: atom_id res chain seq x y z
N MET A 1 -42.25 -63.55 -21.12
CA MET A 1 -41.52 -62.86 -20.00
C MET A 1 -40.02 -63.02 -20.19
N LYS A 2 -39.37 -62.19 -21.02
CA LYS A 2 -37.93 -62.36 -21.29
C LYS A 2 -37.36 -61.12 -22.02
N ASN A 3 -37.46 -59.90 -21.46
CA ASN A 3 -36.80 -58.74 -22.06
C ASN A 3 -36.47 -57.58 -21.07
N GLU A 4 -36.52 -57.78 -19.77
CA GLU A 4 -36.30 -56.68 -18.81
C GLU A 4 -34.86 -56.51 -18.28
N ARG A 5 -33.92 -57.35 -18.69
CA ARG A 5 -32.56 -57.34 -18.08
C ARG A 5 -31.49 -56.62 -18.89
N LYS A 6 -31.82 -56.03 -20.05
CA LYS A 6 -30.78 -55.42 -20.93
C LYS A 6 -30.72 -53.87 -20.81
N PHE A 7 -31.67 -53.24 -20.18
CA PHE A 7 -31.68 -51.76 -20.08
C PHE A 7 -30.98 -51.18 -18.84
N ILE A 8 -30.85 -51.99 -17.79
CA ILE A 8 -30.22 -51.55 -16.52
C ILE A 8 -28.74 -51.13 -16.69
N PRO A 9 -27.88 -51.87 -17.41
CA PRO A 9 -26.48 -51.52 -17.54
C PRO A 9 -26.23 -50.22 -18.37
N ILE A 10 -27.16 -49.90 -19.31
CA ILE A 10 -27.02 -48.69 -20.17
C ILE A 10 -27.31 -47.42 -19.36
N ILE A 11 -28.30 -47.45 -18.47
CA ILE A 11 -28.64 -46.29 -17.61
C ILE A 11 -27.53 -45.99 -16.62
N VAL A 12 -26.89 -47.02 -16.05
CA VAL A 12 -25.79 -46.88 -15.11
C VAL A 12 -24.56 -46.29 -15.79
N VAL A 13 -24.24 -46.64 -17.05
CA VAL A 13 -23.12 -46.10 -17.79
C VAL A 13 -23.34 -44.63 -18.17
N ILE A 14 -24.55 -44.21 -18.50
CA ILE A 14 -24.87 -42.82 -18.81
C ILE A 14 -24.81 -41.92 -17.56
N SER A 15 -25.14 -42.44 -16.39
CA SER A 15 -25.05 -41.72 -15.11
C SER A 15 -23.61 -41.46 -14.66
N ILE A 16 -22.66 -42.29 -15.05
CA ILE A 16 -21.24 -42.14 -14.67
C ILE A 16 -20.51 -41.11 -15.57
N VAL A 17 -20.94 -40.95 -16.81
CA VAL A 17 -20.32 -39.96 -17.74
C VAL A 17 -20.75 -38.51 -17.42
N GLY A 18 -21.88 -38.30 -16.76
CA GLY A 18 -22.37 -36.97 -16.37
C GLY A 18 -21.66 -36.32 -15.18
N ALA A 19 -20.83 -37.04 -14.41
CA ALA A 19 -20.25 -36.56 -13.16
C ALA A 19 -18.85 -35.92 -13.29
N ILE A 20 -18.29 -35.83 -14.49
CA ILE A 20 -17.01 -35.16 -14.75
C ILE A 20 -17.26 -33.77 -15.38
N ALA A 21 -18.27 -33.05 -14.92
CA ALA A 21 -18.31 -31.60 -15.05
C ALA A 21 -17.28 -31.05 -14.08
N GLY A 22 -16.02 -31.04 -14.50
CA GLY A 22 -14.92 -30.45 -13.73
C GLY A 22 -15.32 -29.04 -13.33
N SER A 23 -15.37 -28.76 -12.03
CA SER A 23 -15.41 -27.41 -11.50
C SER A 23 -14.18 -26.70 -12.04
N VAL A 24 -14.33 -25.91 -13.09
CA VAL A 24 -13.33 -24.93 -13.47
C VAL A 24 -13.30 -23.96 -12.28
N LEU A 25 -12.36 -24.18 -11.36
CA LEU A 25 -11.99 -23.18 -10.38
C LEU A 25 -11.54 -21.98 -11.20
N ALA A 26 -12.36 -20.96 -11.29
CA ALA A 26 -11.96 -19.68 -11.83
C ALA A 26 -10.74 -19.26 -10.98
N ALA A 27 -9.57 -19.32 -11.58
CA ALA A 27 -8.34 -18.81 -10.96
C ALA A 27 -8.49 -17.30 -10.88
N GLY A 28 -9.05 -16.80 -9.79
CA GLY A 28 -9.19 -15.39 -9.52
C GLY A 28 -7.81 -14.73 -9.51
N SER A 29 -7.76 -13.47 -9.80
CA SER A 29 -6.52 -12.70 -9.67
C SER A 29 -6.25 -12.38 -8.21
N THR A 30 -4.97 -12.39 -7.82
CA THR A 30 -4.53 -12.07 -6.46
C THR A 30 -3.69 -10.80 -6.49
N PHE A 31 -4.11 -9.79 -5.73
CA PHE A 31 -3.34 -8.58 -5.53
C PHE A 31 -2.24 -8.84 -4.49
N GLY A 32 -1.00 -8.53 -4.85
CA GLY A 32 0.08 -8.47 -3.90
C GLY A 32 0.10 -7.15 -3.13
N THR A 33 1.17 -6.91 -2.39
CA THR A 33 1.31 -5.70 -1.58
C THR A 33 1.49 -4.47 -2.46
N ILE A 34 0.65 -3.44 -2.24
CA ILE A 34 0.84 -2.12 -2.85
C ILE A 34 2.09 -1.49 -2.25
N THR A 35 3.02 -1.05 -3.08
CA THR A 35 4.21 -0.29 -2.67
C THR A 35 4.12 1.15 -3.13
N VAL A 36 4.52 2.09 -2.27
CA VAL A 36 4.59 3.52 -2.55
C VAL A 36 6.01 3.97 -2.31
N SER A 37 6.58 4.68 -3.26
CA SER A 37 7.96 5.19 -3.20
C SER A 37 7.97 6.70 -3.50
N PRO A 38 8.61 7.50 -2.64
CA PRO A 38 9.24 7.15 -1.36
C PRO A 38 8.22 6.64 -0.33
N SER A 39 8.68 5.94 0.73
CA SER A 39 7.79 5.38 1.77
C SER A 39 7.11 6.44 2.63
N GLU A 40 7.72 7.60 2.74
CA GLU A 40 7.21 8.80 3.41
C GLU A 40 7.34 9.99 2.45
N PRO A 41 6.45 10.12 1.45
CA PRO A 41 6.51 11.18 0.48
C PRO A 41 6.14 12.52 1.11
N ALA A 42 6.70 13.60 0.57
CA ALA A 42 6.26 14.94 0.96
C ALA A 42 4.91 15.28 0.31
N ALA A 43 4.12 16.12 0.97
CA ALA A 43 2.97 16.76 0.34
C ALA A 43 3.41 17.49 -0.95
N LEU A 44 2.55 17.54 -1.95
CA LEU A 44 2.82 18.12 -3.29
C LEU A 44 3.91 17.41 -4.10
N SER A 45 4.48 16.31 -3.62
CA SER A 45 5.48 15.53 -4.36
C SER A 45 4.82 14.52 -5.30
N THR A 46 5.63 13.95 -6.20
CA THR A 46 5.22 12.81 -7.02
C THR A 46 5.61 11.52 -6.32
N VAL A 47 4.67 10.59 -6.26
CA VAL A 47 4.86 9.24 -5.71
C VAL A 47 4.73 8.19 -6.80
N THR A 48 5.59 7.18 -6.76
CA THR A 48 5.48 6.00 -7.60
C THR A 48 4.71 4.92 -6.85
N ILE A 49 3.61 4.46 -7.42
CA ILE A 49 2.77 3.39 -6.84
C ILE A 49 2.92 2.16 -7.72
N SER A 50 3.18 1.00 -7.11
CA SER A 50 3.26 -0.27 -7.83
C SER A 50 2.57 -1.40 -7.05
N VAL A 51 2.04 -2.37 -7.81
CA VAL A 51 1.36 -3.55 -7.28
C VAL A 51 1.65 -4.76 -8.18
N PRO A 52 2.06 -5.91 -7.62
CA PRO A 52 2.05 -7.16 -8.35
C PRO A 52 0.63 -7.74 -8.37
N ILE A 53 0.19 -8.22 -9.54
CA ILE A 53 -1.06 -8.96 -9.70
C ILE A 53 -0.72 -10.29 -10.35
N SER A 54 -1.14 -11.39 -9.74
CA SER A 54 -0.94 -12.76 -10.23
C SER A 54 -2.27 -13.46 -10.50
N GLY A 55 -2.24 -14.49 -11.35
CA GLY A 55 -3.44 -15.19 -11.81
C GLY A 55 -3.88 -14.71 -13.19
N GLU A 56 -5.17 -14.42 -13.37
CA GLU A 56 -5.71 -13.92 -14.63
C GLU A 56 -5.18 -12.51 -14.92
N THR A 57 -4.77 -12.25 -16.17
CA THR A 57 -4.27 -10.94 -16.59
C THR A 57 -5.42 -9.92 -16.66
N PRO A 58 -5.39 -8.82 -15.90
CA PRO A 58 -6.39 -7.78 -15.97
C PRO A 58 -6.40 -7.08 -17.33
N SER A 59 -7.59 -6.70 -17.81
CA SER A 59 -7.74 -5.89 -19.02
C SER A 59 -7.51 -4.40 -18.78
N ASP A 60 -7.68 -3.91 -17.55
CA ASP A 60 -7.39 -2.54 -17.11
C ASP A 60 -7.02 -2.57 -15.62
N VAL A 61 -6.05 -1.74 -15.20
CA VAL A 61 -5.65 -1.57 -13.81
C VAL A 61 -5.55 -0.09 -13.51
N ARG A 62 -6.13 0.33 -12.40
CA ARG A 62 -6.13 1.72 -11.94
C ARG A 62 -5.82 1.81 -10.46
N VAL A 63 -5.26 2.92 -10.04
CA VAL A 63 -5.14 3.28 -8.63
C VAL A 63 -5.99 4.50 -8.33
N THR A 64 -6.75 4.44 -7.25
CA THR A 64 -7.38 5.60 -6.64
C THR A 64 -6.49 6.10 -5.50
N VAL A 65 -6.22 7.40 -5.49
CA VAL A 65 -5.44 8.08 -4.45
C VAL A 65 -6.30 9.18 -3.86
N GLU A 66 -6.57 9.07 -2.58
CA GLU A 66 -7.30 10.03 -1.77
C GLU A 66 -6.31 10.68 -0.80
N GLU A 67 -6.25 12.01 -0.79
CA GLU A 67 -5.42 12.79 0.12
C GLU A 67 -6.24 13.24 1.32
N CYS A 68 -5.70 13.12 2.53
CA CYS A 68 -6.42 13.44 3.76
C CYS A 68 -5.53 14.21 4.74
N ASN A 69 -6.16 15.09 5.52
CA ASN A 69 -5.55 15.76 6.64
C ASN A 69 -6.01 15.11 7.95
N GLY A 70 -5.14 14.31 8.56
CA GLY A 70 -5.44 13.58 9.81
C GLY A 70 -5.60 14.46 11.04
N LYS A 71 -5.13 15.73 11.00
CA LYS A 71 -5.31 16.69 12.10
C LYS A 71 -6.75 17.24 12.14
N THR A 72 -7.33 17.46 10.96
CA THR A 72 -8.70 17.98 10.83
C THR A 72 -9.72 16.85 10.61
N GLY A 73 -9.28 15.64 10.26
CA GLY A 73 -10.14 14.52 9.91
C GLY A 73 -10.83 14.68 8.55
N VAL A 74 -10.33 15.59 7.69
CA VAL A 74 -10.90 15.88 6.38
C VAL A 74 -10.12 15.18 5.28
N CYS A 75 -10.84 14.52 4.36
CA CYS A 75 -10.27 14.02 3.09
C CYS A 75 -10.76 14.91 1.94
N TYR A 76 -9.89 15.13 0.97
CA TYR A 76 -10.18 15.99 -0.17
C TYR A 76 -11.04 15.25 -1.20
N PRO A 77 -12.07 15.92 -1.77
CA PRO A 77 -13.04 15.26 -2.66
C PRO A 77 -12.50 14.98 -4.06
N ASP A 78 -11.37 15.58 -4.45
CA ASP A 78 -10.75 15.41 -5.77
C ASP A 78 -9.86 14.14 -5.84
N ILE A 79 -10.48 12.99 -5.55
CA ILE A 79 -9.83 11.68 -5.62
C ILE A 79 -9.24 11.47 -7.01
N GLN A 80 -7.94 11.16 -7.06
CA GLN A 80 -7.25 10.86 -8.31
C GLN A 80 -7.49 9.39 -8.69
N ASN A 81 -7.87 9.14 -9.96
CA ASN A 81 -8.04 7.80 -10.51
C ASN A 81 -7.11 7.67 -11.73
N VAL A 82 -5.98 6.99 -11.55
CA VAL A 82 -4.88 6.96 -12.51
C VAL A 82 -4.69 5.54 -13.05
N SER A 83 -4.55 5.40 -14.39
CA SER A 83 -4.25 4.13 -15.03
C SER A 83 -2.85 3.65 -14.67
N MET A 84 -2.72 2.34 -14.46
CA MET A 84 -1.46 1.68 -14.12
C MET A 84 -1.03 0.75 -15.26
N PRO A 85 -0.08 1.14 -16.12
CA PRO A 85 0.44 0.27 -17.15
C PRO A 85 1.21 -0.91 -16.57
N LEU A 86 1.19 -2.04 -17.28
CA LEU A 86 2.03 -3.19 -17.02
C LEU A 86 3.48 -2.84 -17.41
N ILE A 87 4.42 -2.89 -16.46
CA ILE A 87 5.84 -2.56 -16.70
C ILE A 87 6.74 -3.78 -16.79
N SER A 88 6.34 -4.87 -16.17
CA SER A 88 7.02 -6.17 -16.22
C SER A 88 6.03 -7.27 -15.85
N SER A 89 6.42 -8.55 -15.95
CA SER A 89 5.53 -9.68 -15.70
C SER A 89 4.71 -9.50 -14.41
N GLY A 90 3.42 -9.22 -14.56
CA GLY A 90 2.47 -9.08 -13.46
C GLY A 90 2.64 -7.82 -12.58
N ILE A 91 3.57 -6.90 -12.88
CA ILE A 91 3.79 -5.68 -12.08
C ILE A 91 3.22 -4.46 -12.80
N TYR A 92 2.26 -3.81 -12.16
CA TYR A 92 1.62 -2.58 -12.61
C TYR A 92 2.17 -1.40 -11.81
N ARG A 93 2.47 -0.28 -12.50
CA ARG A 93 3.08 0.91 -11.88
C ARG A 93 2.58 2.18 -12.53
N THR A 94 2.45 3.24 -11.71
CA THR A 94 2.20 4.60 -12.20
C THR A 94 2.78 5.63 -11.23
N ASP A 95 2.95 6.85 -11.72
CA ASP A 95 3.34 7.99 -10.92
C ASP A 95 2.12 8.88 -10.69
N VAL A 96 1.97 9.39 -9.46
CA VAL A 96 0.87 10.26 -9.04
C VAL A 96 1.45 11.47 -8.34
N THR A 97 1.08 12.67 -8.79
CA THR A 97 1.47 13.92 -8.12
C THR A 97 0.42 14.33 -7.11
N LEU A 98 0.82 14.49 -5.86
CA LEU A 98 -0.04 14.94 -4.76
C LEU A 98 -0.37 16.42 -4.93
N LYS A 99 -1.58 16.83 -4.54
CA LYS A 99 -2.14 18.16 -4.83
C LYS A 99 -2.32 19.05 -3.60
N HIS A 100 -2.38 18.45 -2.40
CA HIS A 100 -2.74 19.18 -1.18
C HIS A 100 -1.55 19.36 -0.25
N ALA A 101 -1.17 20.61 -0.01
CA ALA A 101 0.00 20.98 0.80
C ALA A 101 -0.15 20.62 2.29
N ASP A 102 -1.38 20.57 2.78
CA ASP A 102 -1.72 20.27 4.17
C ASP A 102 -2.22 18.83 4.39
N ALA A 103 -2.19 17.99 3.35
CA ALA A 103 -2.41 16.56 3.50
C ALA A 103 -1.32 15.95 4.40
N THR A 104 -1.72 15.05 5.29
CA THR A 104 -0.80 14.36 6.20
C THR A 104 -0.70 12.87 5.93
N TYR A 105 -1.61 12.33 5.14
CA TYR A 105 -1.55 10.96 4.63
C TYR A 105 -2.32 10.80 3.33
N ILE A 106 -2.03 9.75 2.62
CA ILE A 106 -2.79 9.31 1.44
C ILE A 106 -3.34 7.91 1.66
N THR A 107 -4.50 7.65 1.08
CA THR A 107 -5.08 6.31 0.97
C THR A 107 -5.03 5.86 -0.48
N CYS A 108 -4.34 4.76 -0.75
CA CYS A 108 -4.23 4.15 -2.07
C CYS A 108 -5.07 2.87 -2.14
N GLN A 109 -5.87 2.71 -3.21
CA GLN A 109 -6.55 1.47 -3.53
C GLN A 109 -6.40 1.17 -5.01
N VAL A 110 -5.92 -0.03 -5.33
CA VAL A 110 -5.85 -0.49 -6.72
C VAL A 110 -7.14 -1.23 -7.06
N VAL A 111 -7.65 -1.00 -8.25
CA VAL A 111 -8.76 -1.74 -8.84
C VAL A 111 -8.29 -2.33 -10.16
N ALA A 112 -8.67 -3.57 -10.44
CA ALA A 112 -8.33 -4.27 -11.67
C ALA A 112 -9.59 -4.82 -12.33
N LYS A 113 -9.67 -4.72 -13.65
CA LYS A 113 -10.77 -5.27 -14.44
C LYS A 113 -10.41 -6.68 -14.90
N ILE A 114 -11.01 -7.68 -14.25
CA ILE A 114 -10.75 -9.11 -14.45
C ILE A 114 -12.03 -9.75 -14.97
N SER A 115 -11.95 -10.47 -16.08
CA SER A 115 -13.15 -11.08 -16.73
C SER A 115 -14.34 -10.12 -16.86
N GLY A 116 -14.03 -8.82 -17.11
CA GLY A 116 -15.05 -7.78 -17.28
C GLY A 116 -15.57 -7.13 -15.99
N THR A 117 -15.20 -7.63 -14.81
CA THR A 117 -15.61 -7.12 -13.49
C THR A 117 -14.46 -6.35 -12.82
N TRP A 118 -14.78 -5.24 -12.16
CA TRP A 118 -13.81 -4.49 -11.37
C TRP A 118 -13.66 -5.10 -9.98
N GLU A 119 -12.44 -5.51 -9.65
CA GLU A 119 -12.07 -6.08 -8.36
C GLU A 119 -11.12 -5.13 -7.62
N PRO A 120 -11.42 -4.75 -6.36
CA PRO A 120 -10.56 -3.87 -5.58
C PRO A 120 -9.54 -4.66 -4.76
N SER A 121 -8.34 -4.07 -4.60
CA SER A 121 -7.36 -4.49 -3.60
C SER A 121 -7.73 -4.03 -2.20
N VAL A 122 -6.97 -4.46 -1.20
CA VAL A 122 -6.98 -3.85 0.13
C VAL A 122 -6.47 -2.41 0.05
N LYS A 123 -7.06 -1.50 0.81
CA LYS A 123 -6.59 -0.11 0.93
C LYS A 123 -5.25 -0.05 1.67
N LYS A 124 -4.36 0.84 1.23
CA LYS A 124 -3.09 1.14 1.88
C LYS A 124 -3.02 2.61 2.25
N ASN A 125 -2.77 2.89 3.52
CA ASN A 125 -2.49 4.23 4.02
C ASN A 125 -0.98 4.46 4.07
N VAL A 126 -0.54 5.66 3.66
CA VAL A 126 0.85 6.11 3.68
C VAL A 126 0.90 7.49 4.29
N ASN A 127 1.66 7.65 5.36
CA ASN A 127 1.87 8.95 5.97
C ASN A 127 2.74 9.83 5.06
N LEU A 128 2.44 11.11 5.03
CA LEU A 128 3.25 12.09 4.34
C LEU A 128 4.27 12.68 5.31
N SER A 129 5.50 12.90 4.83
CA SER A 129 6.48 13.66 5.59
C SER A 129 6.02 15.11 5.69
N VAL A 130 5.95 15.63 6.90
CA VAL A 130 5.65 17.04 7.13
C VAL A 130 6.89 17.84 6.71
N ASN A 131 6.83 18.54 5.59
CA ASN A 131 7.82 19.55 5.28
C ASN A 131 7.71 20.65 6.34
N SER A 132 8.57 20.60 7.35
CA SER A 132 8.74 21.67 8.34
C SER A 132 9.40 22.91 7.72
N ASN A 133 8.99 23.30 6.51
CA ASN A 133 9.28 24.59 5.90
C ASN A 133 8.16 25.59 6.23
N GLY A 134 7.75 25.63 7.47
CA GLY A 134 6.91 26.66 8.04
C GLY A 134 7.73 27.46 9.03
N ASN A 135 8.29 28.56 8.57
CA ASN A 135 8.80 29.65 9.38
C ASN A 135 7.74 30.01 10.44
N ASN A 136 7.87 29.46 11.65
CA ASN A 136 7.22 29.99 12.84
C ASN A 136 8.11 29.70 14.04
N GLY A 137 8.52 30.79 14.64
CA GLY A 137 9.41 30.88 15.75
C GLY A 137 8.94 30.10 16.98
N ASN A 138 9.93 29.80 17.81
CA ASN A 138 9.85 29.31 19.17
C ASN A 138 9.29 27.90 19.39
N ASP A 139 9.98 26.89 18.83
CA ASP A 139 10.09 25.65 19.57
C ASP A 139 11.56 25.28 19.70
N ASN A 140 12.17 25.68 20.83
CA ASN A 140 13.48 25.26 21.30
C ASN A 140 13.46 23.76 21.68
N ASN A 141 12.97 22.92 20.81
CA ASN A 141 13.05 21.47 20.94
C ASN A 141 13.83 20.92 19.76
N ILE A 142 15.16 21.14 19.77
CA ILE A 142 16.08 20.42 18.90
C ILE A 142 16.34 19.07 19.60
N PRO A 143 15.74 17.95 19.12
CA PRO A 143 16.04 16.65 19.72
C PRO A 143 17.49 16.30 19.40
N GLY A 144 18.35 16.34 20.38
CA GLY A 144 19.75 15.96 20.23
C GLY A 144 20.77 16.94 20.81
N PHE A 145 20.51 18.24 20.83
CA PHE A 145 21.46 19.21 21.37
C PHE A 145 21.55 19.21 22.92
N GLY A 146 20.45 18.90 23.61
CA GLY A 146 20.40 18.85 25.06
C GLY A 146 21.37 17.82 25.68
N VAL A 147 21.52 16.68 25.03
CA VAL A 147 22.39 15.59 25.51
C VAL A 147 23.87 15.95 25.34
N ILE A 148 24.24 16.58 24.24
CA ILE A 148 25.62 16.96 23.96
C ILE A 148 26.07 18.05 24.92
N VAL A 149 25.24 19.06 25.19
CA VAL A 149 25.54 20.13 26.16
C VAL A 149 25.66 19.57 27.58
N LEU A 150 24.81 18.62 27.97
CA LEU A 150 24.87 17.97 29.28
C LEU A 150 26.17 17.17 29.46
N VAL A 151 26.59 16.41 28.45
CA VAL A 151 27.84 15.63 28.51
C VAL A 151 29.06 16.54 28.63
N ILE A 152 29.11 17.66 27.91
CA ILE A 152 30.21 18.64 28.01
C ILE A 152 30.23 19.29 29.39
N ALA A 153 29.08 19.67 29.96
CA ALA A 153 28.99 20.28 31.28
C ALA A 153 29.48 19.35 32.38
N ILE A 154 29.14 18.05 32.35
CA ILE A 154 29.60 17.05 33.28
C ILE A 154 31.13 16.83 33.15
N GLY A 155 31.63 16.72 31.91
CA GLY A 155 33.04 16.54 31.62
C GLY A 155 33.91 17.69 32.19
N VAL A 156 33.49 18.94 31.97
CA VAL A 156 34.20 20.12 32.50
C VAL A 156 34.16 20.17 34.02
N SER A 157 33.04 19.82 34.66
CA SER A 157 32.92 19.78 36.13
C SER A 157 33.86 18.78 36.77
N LEU A 158 34.01 17.59 36.17
CA LEU A 158 34.93 16.55 36.66
C LEU A 158 36.40 16.96 36.55
N ILE A 159 36.79 17.66 35.47
CA ILE A 159 38.16 18.16 35.30
C ILE A 159 38.50 19.24 36.33
N VAL A 160 37.55 20.15 36.61
CA VAL A 160 37.76 21.20 37.62
C VAL A 160 37.87 20.63 39.01
N MET A 161 37.06 19.62 39.37
CA MET A 161 37.14 18.96 40.68
C MET A 161 38.43 18.15 40.87
N SER A 162 38.92 17.49 39.83
CA SER A 162 40.17 16.72 39.88
C SER A 162 41.39 17.61 40.13
N ARG A 163 41.42 18.83 39.54
CA ARG A 163 42.51 19.80 39.77
C ARG A 163 42.52 20.40 41.16
N LYS A 164 41.38 20.48 41.84
CA LYS A 164 41.31 20.98 43.24
C LYS A 164 41.81 19.97 44.27
N ARG A 165 41.84 18.66 43.95
CA ARG A 165 42.36 17.61 44.84
C ARG A 165 43.87 17.36 44.73
N ALA A 166 44.53 17.98 43.75
CA ALA A 166 45.95 17.82 43.46
C ALA A 166 46.81 19.00 43.99
N LYS A 167 46.26 19.85 44.85
CA LYS A 167 46.95 20.87 45.61
C LYS A 167 46.78 20.53 47.13
#